data_fa5f17792cecdfda57ec36c0e4815444
#
_entry.id   fa5f17792cecdfda57ec36c0e4815444
#
_cell.length_a   1.000
_cell.length_b   1.000
_cell.length_c   1.000
_cell.angle_alpha   90.00
_cell.angle_beta   90.00
_cell.angle_gamma   90.00
#
_symmetry.space_group_name_H-M   'P 1'
#
loop_
_entity.id
_entity.type
_entity.pdbx_description
1 polymer ?
#
loop_
_entity_poly.entity_id
_entity_poly.type
_entity_poly.pdbx_seq_one_letter_code
_entity_poly.pdbx_strand_id
1 'polypeptide(L)'
;MKLRADFVQLYRDVHSWVGIVAGLFLFVAFYAGAITMFEEPLQSWASAPVALPPPVSLEQTPALLEKALAAYPEARDDYTIAVTPEDAQRGRLTWDGSGGQVHHAPTQVMAAGLDAQGDLVVVPKTPSQAARFVDVLHQQVGLPLPHTPAMLVMGVVALLYAVALVSGVIAYLPALVKTLFAVRLGQSVRKRWLDMHNLLGLFSLPFHLVMAISSVVFAFHGQIFAVEHMLFPGSAAGQHGGQHGGQHGGMHDGGHGGGGHAGGHGGHGGGPGGGHGAQAEARAPQSAASSGSADHTSGVPPQPHDAQAEAQHGGASGVGTPSVTGAAGASAAPVPSSAPVPVGASVLAPTEILTLMAQRAPGFVPEVLNYMQLGHGKDVVRVFGHDARYPTRGPTGGFVVLNSHTGAVQSDEYLPGHQPAKFAILTTFFALHFGSFGGTPVRWGYVVLGLGGAFLFYTGNQLWIVSRRRRERESGLVVETRGTKLLAALTSGCTTGCVAGISAVFCAVPLLPYGGTYGAVSTAYYSVFCVFVVVAFCLPGQRGIRLLLAAAGAVTACVPLMLCLHGAHLLRTPEGLGVAFMACLLSVFLFGSAAKHTREV
;
A
#
# COMPACT_ATOMS: atom_id res chain seq x y z
N MET A 1 -9.22 19.37 -35.73
CA MET A 1 -7.76 19.41 -35.89
C MET A 1 -7.33 18.19 -36.68
N LYS A 2 -6.73 18.35 -37.88
CA LYS A 2 -6.17 17.20 -38.63
C LYS A 2 -4.74 17.00 -38.15
N LEU A 3 -4.53 16.00 -37.27
CA LEU A 3 -3.20 15.56 -36.89
C LEU A 3 -2.49 14.97 -38.13
N ARG A 4 -1.19 15.23 -38.28
CA ARG A 4 -0.36 14.63 -39.35
C ARG A 4 -0.32 13.12 -39.16
N ALA A 5 -0.44 12.35 -40.24
CA ALA A 5 -0.48 10.90 -40.24
C ALA A 5 0.77 10.27 -39.56
N ASP A 6 1.94 10.89 -39.78
CA ASP A 6 3.23 10.45 -39.22
C ASP A 6 3.23 10.48 -37.68
N PHE A 7 2.68 11.57 -37.08
CA PHE A 7 2.57 11.71 -35.64
C PHE A 7 1.64 10.63 -35.06
N VAL A 8 0.47 10.41 -35.67
CA VAL A 8 -0.48 9.39 -35.22
C VAL A 8 0.16 8.00 -35.27
N GLN A 9 0.96 7.71 -36.31
CA GLN A 9 1.66 6.44 -36.42
C GLN A 9 2.73 6.28 -35.33
N LEU A 10 3.53 7.32 -35.06
CA LEU A 10 4.54 7.33 -34.01
C LEU A 10 3.90 7.02 -32.63
N TYR A 11 2.84 7.74 -32.27
CA TYR A 11 2.16 7.51 -30.99
C TYR A 11 1.52 6.12 -30.89
N ARG A 12 1.03 5.57 -32.01
CA ARG A 12 0.52 4.19 -32.06
C ARG A 12 1.63 3.18 -31.81
N ASP A 13 2.80 3.39 -32.37
CA ASP A 13 3.94 2.50 -32.19
C ASP A 13 4.48 2.58 -30.76
N VAL A 14 4.62 3.80 -30.20
CA VAL A 14 4.96 4.01 -28.77
C VAL A 14 3.95 3.32 -27.87
N HIS A 15 2.66 3.55 -28.07
CA HIS A 15 1.59 2.92 -27.28
C HIS A 15 1.69 1.39 -27.32
N SER A 16 1.92 0.82 -28.51
CA SER A 16 2.02 -0.64 -28.67
C SER A 16 3.21 -1.23 -27.94
N TRP A 17 4.40 -0.61 -28.06
CA TRP A 17 5.60 -1.12 -27.41
C TRP A 17 5.57 -0.98 -25.89
N VAL A 18 5.20 0.21 -25.42
CA VAL A 18 5.09 0.50 -23.99
C VAL A 18 4.00 -0.37 -23.35
N GLY A 19 2.86 -0.54 -24.01
CA GLY A 19 1.76 -1.37 -23.55
C GLY A 19 2.14 -2.84 -23.40
N ILE A 20 2.98 -3.39 -24.31
CA ILE A 20 3.46 -4.77 -24.21
C ILE A 20 4.40 -4.94 -23.02
N VAL A 21 5.35 -4.00 -22.84
CA VAL A 21 6.35 -4.09 -21.77
C VAL A 21 5.69 -3.98 -20.39
N ALA A 22 4.79 -3.01 -20.21
CA ALA A 22 4.12 -2.77 -18.94
C ALA A 22 2.87 -3.64 -18.72
N GLY A 23 2.25 -4.17 -19.78
CA GLY A 23 0.89 -4.72 -19.74
C GLY A 23 0.69 -5.89 -18.79
N LEU A 24 1.66 -6.80 -18.64
CA LEU A 24 1.54 -7.93 -17.72
C LEU A 24 1.71 -7.50 -16.27
N PHE A 25 2.63 -6.59 -15.99
CA PHE A 25 2.79 -6.01 -14.65
C PHE A 25 1.54 -5.24 -14.23
N LEU A 26 1.01 -4.43 -15.14
CA LEU A 26 -0.23 -3.69 -14.91
C LEU A 26 -1.44 -4.60 -14.75
N PHE A 27 -1.50 -5.73 -15.46
CA PHE A 27 -2.54 -6.73 -15.24
C PHE A 27 -2.54 -7.20 -13.77
N VAL A 28 -1.38 -7.61 -13.26
CA VAL A 28 -1.24 -8.07 -11.86
C VAL A 28 -1.61 -6.96 -10.89
N ALA A 29 -1.07 -5.75 -11.09
CA ALA A 29 -1.36 -4.61 -10.22
C ALA A 29 -2.86 -4.27 -10.19
N PHE A 30 -3.51 -4.18 -11.33
CA PHE A 30 -4.94 -3.84 -11.41
C PHE A 30 -5.85 -4.96 -10.89
N TYR A 31 -5.50 -6.22 -11.14
CA TYR A 31 -6.27 -7.35 -10.65
C TYR A 31 -6.18 -7.46 -9.11
N ALA A 32 -4.96 -7.41 -8.57
CA ALA A 32 -4.74 -7.40 -7.13
C ALA A 32 -5.36 -6.15 -6.47
N GLY A 33 -5.17 -4.96 -7.06
CA GLY A 33 -5.76 -3.71 -6.58
C GLY A 33 -7.28 -3.67 -6.57
N ALA A 34 -7.94 -4.38 -7.50
CA ALA A 34 -9.39 -4.53 -7.43
C ALA A 34 -9.84 -5.35 -6.21
N ILE A 35 -9.02 -6.30 -5.77
CA ILE A 35 -9.31 -7.14 -4.60
C ILE A 35 -9.01 -6.40 -3.29
N THR A 36 -7.96 -5.54 -3.25
CA THR A 36 -7.64 -4.74 -2.07
C THR A 36 -8.75 -3.74 -1.69
N MET A 37 -9.71 -3.47 -2.57
CA MET A 37 -10.89 -2.69 -2.21
C MET A 37 -11.71 -3.31 -1.07
N PHE A 38 -11.55 -4.60 -0.83
CA PHE A 38 -12.16 -5.35 0.26
C PHE A 38 -11.12 -5.98 1.20
N GLU A 39 -9.98 -5.31 1.39
CA GLU A 39 -8.89 -5.78 2.24
C GLU A 39 -9.36 -6.06 3.66
N GLU A 40 -10.10 -5.15 4.28
CA GLU A 40 -10.57 -5.29 5.65
C GLU A 40 -11.55 -6.49 5.85
N PRO A 41 -12.61 -6.67 5.06
CA PRO A 41 -13.42 -7.88 5.09
C PRO A 41 -12.64 -9.17 4.84
N LEU A 42 -11.69 -9.15 3.89
CA LEU A 42 -10.85 -10.30 3.59
C LEU A 42 -9.88 -10.60 4.73
N GLN A 43 -9.32 -9.58 5.36
CA GLN A 43 -8.46 -9.70 6.54
C GLN A 43 -9.23 -10.28 7.74
N SER A 44 -10.45 -9.80 7.98
CA SER A 44 -11.33 -10.31 9.04
C SER A 44 -11.69 -11.78 8.83
N TRP A 45 -12.00 -12.16 7.59
CA TRP A 45 -12.28 -13.55 7.24
C TRP A 45 -11.04 -14.45 7.35
N ALA A 46 -9.90 -13.96 6.89
CA ALA A 46 -8.67 -14.72 6.87
C ALA A 46 -8.08 -14.95 8.26
N SER A 47 -8.39 -14.08 9.23
CA SER A 47 -7.85 -14.16 10.58
C SER A 47 -8.69 -15.10 11.46
N ALA A 48 -8.00 -15.87 12.33
CA ALA A 48 -8.69 -16.73 13.26
C ALA A 48 -9.56 -15.92 14.23
N PRO A 49 -10.79 -16.36 14.53
CA PRO A 49 -11.64 -15.71 15.52
C PRO A 49 -10.99 -15.81 16.91
N VAL A 50 -11.04 -14.72 17.65
CA VAL A 50 -10.50 -14.64 19.01
C VAL A 50 -11.65 -14.44 19.99
N ALA A 51 -11.74 -15.29 21.00
CA ALA A 51 -12.72 -15.16 22.06
C ALA A 51 -12.24 -14.12 23.09
N LEU A 52 -12.74 -12.91 22.99
CA LEU A 52 -12.58 -11.85 23.98
C LEU A 52 -13.87 -11.66 24.77
N PRO A 53 -13.79 -11.22 26.05
CA PRO A 53 -14.95 -10.72 26.76
C PRO A 53 -15.62 -9.57 26.00
N PRO A 54 -16.92 -9.29 26.25
CA PRO A 54 -17.56 -8.10 25.69
C PRO A 54 -16.72 -6.84 25.96
N PRO A 55 -16.61 -5.93 25.00
CA PRO A 55 -15.76 -4.74 25.16
C PRO A 55 -16.27 -3.86 26.31
N VAL A 56 -15.35 -3.43 27.16
CA VAL A 56 -15.64 -2.43 28.20
C VAL A 56 -16.02 -1.10 27.58
N SER A 57 -16.76 -0.26 28.32
CA SER A 57 -17.07 1.10 27.89
C SER A 57 -15.80 1.98 27.85
N LEU A 58 -15.88 3.14 27.18
CA LEU A 58 -14.76 4.08 27.14
C LEU A 58 -14.41 4.63 28.53
N GLU A 59 -15.41 4.80 29.39
CA GLU A 59 -15.25 5.26 30.78
C GLU A 59 -14.53 4.22 31.65
N GLN A 60 -14.67 2.93 31.33
CA GLN A 60 -14.00 1.83 32.02
C GLN A 60 -12.61 1.52 31.43
N THR A 61 -12.28 2.08 30.28
CA THR A 61 -10.97 1.85 29.61
C THR A 61 -9.77 2.19 30.50
N PRO A 62 -9.77 3.27 31.33
CA PRO A 62 -8.65 3.54 32.24
C PRO A 62 -8.36 2.38 33.22
N ALA A 63 -9.39 1.73 33.76
CA ALA A 63 -9.24 0.59 34.67
C ALA A 63 -8.68 -0.67 33.93
N LEU A 64 -9.11 -0.89 32.68
CA LEU A 64 -8.54 -1.92 31.82
C LEU A 64 -7.05 -1.63 31.53
N LEU A 65 -6.73 -0.38 31.20
CA LEU A 65 -5.37 0.06 30.89
C LEU A 65 -4.45 -0.12 32.10
N GLU A 66 -4.86 0.33 33.29
CA GLU A 66 -4.09 0.17 34.51
C GLU A 66 -3.73 -1.29 34.78
N LYS A 67 -4.70 -2.21 34.70
CA LYS A 67 -4.47 -3.64 34.88
C LYS A 67 -3.55 -4.22 33.80
N ALA A 68 -3.75 -3.82 32.55
CA ALA A 68 -2.92 -4.30 31.44
C ALA A 68 -1.47 -3.83 31.56
N LEU A 69 -1.24 -2.54 31.84
CA LEU A 69 0.10 -1.97 31.99
C LEU A 69 0.85 -2.47 33.25
N ALA A 70 0.11 -2.88 34.29
CA ALA A 70 0.69 -3.53 35.46
C ALA A 70 1.18 -4.94 35.15
N ALA A 71 0.39 -5.71 34.36
CA ALA A 71 0.69 -7.11 34.04
C ALA A 71 1.64 -7.26 32.83
N TYR A 72 1.61 -6.31 31.87
CA TYR A 72 2.33 -6.36 30.60
C TYR A 72 3.16 -5.08 30.40
N PRO A 73 4.40 -5.03 30.92
CA PRO A 73 5.25 -3.83 30.82
C PRO A 73 5.54 -3.39 29.38
N GLU A 74 5.54 -4.31 28.42
CA GLU A 74 5.75 -4.05 26.99
C GLU A 74 4.64 -3.20 26.37
N ALA A 75 3.46 -3.16 26.98
CA ALA A 75 2.37 -2.31 26.52
C ALA A 75 2.53 -0.83 26.93
N ARG A 76 3.55 -0.50 27.75
CA ARG A 76 3.69 0.85 28.31
C ARG A 76 4.17 1.87 27.29
N ASP A 77 4.92 1.44 26.30
CA ASP A 77 5.53 2.35 25.31
C ASP A 77 4.53 2.72 24.20
N ASP A 78 3.80 1.70 23.73
CA ASP A 78 2.86 1.85 22.62
C ASP A 78 1.62 0.98 22.83
N TYR A 79 0.43 1.59 22.76
CA TYR A 79 -0.84 0.87 22.76
C TYR A 79 -1.91 1.60 21.97
N THR A 80 -2.90 0.84 21.54
CA THR A 80 -4.03 1.33 20.74
C THR A 80 -5.35 1.09 21.45
N ILE A 81 -6.19 2.12 21.47
CA ILE A 81 -7.55 2.06 22.02
C ILE A 81 -8.54 2.25 20.88
N ALA A 82 -9.39 1.26 20.65
CA ALA A 82 -10.50 1.34 19.72
C ALA A 82 -11.63 2.17 20.34
N VAL A 83 -12.13 3.18 19.64
CA VAL A 83 -13.20 4.08 20.12
C VAL A 83 -14.56 3.56 19.70
N THR A 84 -14.71 3.09 18.45
CA THR A 84 -15.98 2.61 17.93
C THR A 84 -16.41 1.29 18.58
N PRO A 85 -17.72 1.01 18.70
CA PRO A 85 -18.19 -0.28 19.21
C PRO A 85 -17.75 -1.48 18.35
N GLU A 86 -17.71 -1.29 17.02
CA GLU A 86 -17.35 -2.31 16.03
C GLU A 86 -15.88 -2.74 16.19
N ASP A 87 -14.97 -1.79 16.30
CA ASP A 87 -13.55 -2.07 16.47
C ASP A 87 -13.25 -2.61 17.88
N ALA A 88 -13.96 -2.11 18.89
CA ALA A 88 -13.84 -2.58 20.26
C ALA A 88 -14.18 -4.07 20.42
N GLN A 89 -15.08 -4.61 19.59
CA GLN A 89 -15.38 -6.06 19.57
C GLN A 89 -14.15 -6.89 19.18
N ARG A 90 -13.23 -6.29 18.41
CA ARG A 90 -11.96 -6.91 18.03
C ARG A 90 -10.87 -6.75 19.09
N GLY A 91 -11.11 -5.92 20.11
CA GLY A 91 -10.24 -5.61 21.25
C GLY A 91 -10.28 -4.12 21.54
N ARG A 92 -10.79 -3.74 22.74
CA ARG A 92 -10.80 -2.33 23.20
C ARG A 92 -9.40 -1.78 23.35
N LEU A 93 -8.51 -2.58 23.95
CA LEU A 93 -7.10 -2.26 24.14
C LEU A 93 -6.26 -3.30 23.43
N THR A 94 -5.31 -2.83 22.61
CA THR A 94 -4.38 -3.70 21.89
C THR A 94 -2.96 -3.11 21.93
N TRP A 95 -1.94 -3.99 21.89
CA TRP A 95 -0.53 -3.60 21.75
C TRP A 95 0.25 -4.67 21.00
N ASP A 96 1.49 -4.34 20.58
CA ASP A 96 2.38 -5.31 19.93
C ASP A 96 2.95 -6.31 20.97
N GLY A 97 2.63 -7.58 20.82
CA GLY A 97 3.13 -8.66 21.67
C GLY A 97 4.50 -9.21 21.26
N SER A 98 5.05 -8.76 20.14
CA SER A 98 6.33 -9.26 19.63
C SER A 98 7.58 -8.53 20.21
N GLY A 99 7.39 -7.61 21.16
CA GLY A 99 8.49 -6.96 21.88
C GLY A 99 9.20 -5.87 21.07
N GLY A 100 8.48 -5.21 20.19
CA GLY A 100 8.79 -3.89 19.66
C GLY A 100 10.02 -3.75 18.77
N GLN A 101 9.82 -3.82 17.48
CA GLN A 101 10.55 -2.93 16.56
C GLN A 101 9.52 -2.13 15.78
N VAL A 102 9.50 -0.83 15.97
CA VAL A 102 8.53 0.16 15.45
C VAL A 102 8.39 0.14 13.90
N HIS A 103 9.13 -0.71 13.21
CA HIS A 103 9.22 -0.75 11.74
C HIS A 103 8.64 -2.00 11.08
N HIS A 104 8.10 -2.94 11.87
CA HIS A 104 7.49 -4.15 11.33
C HIS A 104 6.04 -4.27 11.79
N ALA A 105 5.14 -4.68 10.89
CA ALA A 105 3.80 -5.04 11.32
C ALA A 105 3.90 -6.12 12.40
N PRO A 106 3.16 -5.97 13.51
CA PRO A 106 3.21 -6.93 14.58
C PRO A 106 2.81 -8.30 14.05
N THR A 107 3.67 -9.29 14.27
CA THR A 107 3.36 -10.68 13.97
C THR A 107 2.34 -11.24 14.95
N GLN A 108 2.24 -10.62 16.12
CA GLN A 108 1.29 -10.95 17.16
C GLN A 108 0.81 -9.67 17.83
N VAL A 109 -0.50 -9.46 17.85
CA VAL A 109 -1.16 -8.36 18.54
C VAL A 109 -1.82 -8.92 19.80
N MET A 110 -1.50 -8.35 20.96
CA MET A 110 -2.19 -8.67 22.20
C MET A 110 -3.47 -7.86 22.28
N ALA A 111 -4.58 -8.49 22.64
CA ALA A 111 -5.86 -7.83 22.84
C ALA A 111 -6.37 -8.10 24.24
N ALA A 112 -6.76 -7.04 24.95
CA ALA A 112 -7.19 -7.11 26.34
C ALA A 112 -8.67 -6.73 26.51
N GLY A 113 -9.31 -7.39 27.47
CA GLY A 113 -10.65 -7.12 27.96
C GLY A 113 -10.77 -7.42 29.45
N LEU A 114 -11.90 -7.08 30.05
CA LEU A 114 -12.25 -7.50 31.42
C LEU A 114 -13.38 -8.50 31.36
N ASP A 115 -13.28 -9.57 32.15
CA ASP A 115 -14.38 -10.53 32.32
C ASP A 115 -15.50 -9.99 33.22
N ALA A 116 -16.52 -10.79 33.46
CA ALA A 116 -17.66 -10.42 34.28
C ALA A 116 -17.31 -10.18 35.78
N GLN A 117 -16.16 -10.70 36.23
CA GLN A 117 -15.60 -10.48 37.56
C GLN A 117 -14.72 -9.23 37.62
N GLY A 118 -14.42 -8.65 36.47
CA GLY A 118 -13.53 -7.50 36.32
C GLY A 118 -12.07 -7.92 36.23
N ASP A 119 -11.76 -9.21 36.06
CA ASP A 119 -10.39 -9.69 35.90
C ASP A 119 -9.87 -9.48 34.48
N LEU A 120 -8.57 -9.23 34.36
CA LEU A 120 -7.92 -8.99 33.09
C LEU A 120 -7.82 -10.28 32.27
N VAL A 121 -8.38 -10.25 31.07
CA VAL A 121 -8.25 -11.30 30.06
C VAL A 121 -7.44 -10.77 28.90
N VAL A 122 -6.30 -11.40 28.60
CA VAL A 122 -5.44 -11.02 27.46
C VAL A 122 -5.33 -12.20 26.51
N VAL A 123 -5.58 -11.94 25.23
CA VAL A 123 -5.57 -12.97 24.19
C VAL A 123 -4.65 -12.56 23.06
N PRO A 124 -3.69 -13.41 22.66
CA PRO A 124 -2.87 -13.15 21.50
C PRO A 124 -3.69 -13.29 20.21
N LYS A 125 -3.56 -12.32 19.33
CA LYS A 125 -4.14 -12.33 17.99
C LYS A 125 -3.01 -12.39 16.98
N THR A 126 -3.04 -13.37 16.11
CA THR A 126 -2.11 -13.45 14.97
C THR A 126 -2.92 -13.20 13.71
N PRO A 127 -2.89 -11.97 13.17
CA PRO A 127 -3.63 -11.64 11.95
C PRO A 127 -3.07 -12.42 10.76
N SER A 128 -3.95 -12.95 9.92
CA SER A 128 -3.56 -13.55 8.64
C SER A 128 -2.77 -12.56 7.78
N GLN A 129 -1.79 -13.05 7.06
CA GLN A 129 -1.02 -12.21 6.13
C GLN A 129 -1.57 -12.24 4.69
N ALA A 130 -2.75 -12.83 4.45
CA ALA A 130 -3.30 -13.03 3.11
C ALA A 130 -3.73 -11.71 2.44
N ALA A 131 -4.51 -10.88 3.12
CA ALA A 131 -4.95 -9.61 2.56
C ALA A 131 -3.76 -8.68 2.28
N ARG A 132 -2.84 -8.59 3.24
CA ARG A 132 -1.57 -7.89 3.08
C ARG A 132 -0.73 -8.39 1.92
N PHE A 133 -0.66 -9.72 1.71
CA PHE A 133 0.08 -10.29 0.59
C PHE A 133 -0.51 -9.83 -0.75
N VAL A 134 -1.84 -9.77 -0.89
CA VAL A 134 -2.50 -9.27 -2.09
C VAL A 134 -2.20 -7.79 -2.32
N ASP A 135 -2.15 -7.00 -1.26
CA ASP A 135 -1.76 -5.59 -1.33
C ASP A 135 -0.28 -5.43 -1.77
N VAL A 136 0.63 -6.24 -1.23
CA VAL A 136 2.03 -6.28 -1.70
C VAL A 136 2.13 -6.68 -3.17
N LEU A 137 1.33 -7.64 -3.65
CA LEU A 137 1.26 -7.98 -5.08
C LEU A 137 0.83 -6.78 -5.93
N HIS A 138 -0.14 -6.00 -5.44
CA HIS A 138 -0.58 -4.76 -6.10
C HIS A 138 0.55 -3.74 -6.18
N GLN A 139 1.19 -3.45 -5.06
CA GLN A 139 2.25 -2.45 -4.96
C GLN A 139 3.53 -2.83 -5.72
N GLN A 140 3.88 -4.11 -5.72
CA GLN A 140 5.11 -4.63 -6.30
C GLN A 140 4.92 -5.30 -7.66
N VAL A 141 3.78 -5.07 -8.31
CA VAL A 141 3.42 -5.61 -9.64
C VAL A 141 3.63 -7.13 -9.76
N GLY A 142 3.45 -7.84 -8.66
CA GLY A 142 3.59 -9.29 -8.57
C GLY A 142 5.03 -9.81 -8.49
N LEU A 143 6.01 -8.97 -8.25
CA LEU A 143 7.42 -9.37 -8.17
C LEU A 143 7.80 -9.80 -6.74
N PRO A 144 8.46 -10.97 -6.56
CA PRO A 144 8.97 -11.42 -5.27
C PRO A 144 10.31 -10.75 -4.93
N LEU A 145 10.33 -9.42 -4.88
CA LEU A 145 11.52 -8.63 -4.58
C LEU A 145 11.38 -7.93 -3.22
N PRO A 146 12.47 -7.56 -2.56
CA PRO A 146 12.42 -6.66 -1.42
C PRO A 146 11.72 -5.34 -1.79
N HIS A 147 11.10 -4.68 -0.81
CA HIS A 147 10.24 -3.50 -1.04
C HIS A 147 10.91 -2.40 -1.87
N THR A 148 12.11 -1.98 -1.50
CA THR A 148 12.80 -0.85 -2.15
C THR A 148 13.06 -1.09 -3.65
N PRO A 149 13.69 -2.19 -4.10
CA PRO A 149 13.87 -2.43 -5.53
C PRO A 149 12.54 -2.68 -6.26
N ALA A 150 11.54 -3.30 -5.61
CA ALA A 150 10.24 -3.51 -6.21
C ALA A 150 9.51 -2.19 -6.50
N MET A 151 9.59 -1.21 -5.58
CA MET A 151 9.01 0.11 -5.77
C MET A 151 9.66 0.89 -6.91
N LEU A 152 10.96 0.73 -7.13
CA LEU A 152 11.62 1.32 -8.31
C LEU A 152 11.09 0.71 -9.62
N VAL A 153 10.92 -0.62 -9.66
CA VAL A 153 10.30 -1.28 -10.83
C VAL A 153 8.86 -0.80 -11.02
N MET A 154 8.07 -0.71 -9.94
CA MET A 154 6.71 -0.15 -9.99
C MET A 154 6.72 1.28 -10.52
N GLY A 155 7.68 2.12 -10.11
CA GLY A 155 7.83 3.49 -10.60
C GLY A 155 8.06 3.54 -12.11
N VAL A 156 8.95 2.69 -12.63
CA VAL A 156 9.18 2.57 -14.08
C VAL A 156 7.92 2.10 -14.80
N VAL A 157 7.21 1.09 -14.27
CA VAL A 157 5.94 0.59 -14.84
C VAL A 157 4.88 1.68 -14.84
N ALA A 158 4.78 2.49 -13.77
CA ALA A 158 3.84 3.61 -13.67
C ALA A 158 4.15 4.72 -14.70
N LEU A 159 5.42 5.05 -14.91
CA LEU A 159 5.82 5.99 -15.97
C LEU A 159 5.48 5.47 -17.37
N LEU A 160 5.78 4.19 -17.65
CA LEU A 160 5.40 3.55 -18.91
C LEU A 160 3.87 3.55 -19.09
N TYR A 161 3.13 3.33 -18.02
CA TYR A 161 1.67 3.40 -18.03
C TYR A 161 1.15 4.81 -18.38
N ALA A 162 1.71 5.85 -17.79
CA ALA A 162 1.37 7.23 -18.14
C ALA A 162 1.66 7.54 -19.62
N VAL A 163 2.82 7.10 -20.13
CA VAL A 163 3.17 7.21 -21.56
C VAL A 163 2.19 6.44 -22.44
N ALA A 164 1.78 5.23 -22.03
CA ALA A 164 0.79 4.44 -22.77
C ALA A 164 -0.56 5.16 -22.82
N LEU A 165 -1.02 5.76 -21.73
CA LEU A 165 -2.28 6.53 -21.72
C LEU A 165 -2.24 7.72 -22.69
N VAL A 166 -1.23 8.57 -22.56
CA VAL A 166 -1.11 9.77 -23.42
C VAL A 166 -1.00 9.38 -24.89
N SER A 167 -0.11 8.42 -25.21
CA SER A 167 0.07 7.94 -26.59
C SER A 167 -1.18 7.26 -27.14
N GLY A 168 -1.91 6.49 -26.31
CA GLY A 168 -3.17 5.85 -26.68
C GLY A 168 -4.26 6.85 -27.02
N VAL A 169 -4.45 7.88 -26.20
CA VAL A 169 -5.43 8.97 -26.47
C VAL A 169 -5.10 9.67 -27.77
N ILE A 170 -3.84 10.06 -27.99
CA ILE A 170 -3.43 10.76 -29.22
C ILE A 170 -3.63 9.86 -30.45
N ALA A 171 -3.24 8.59 -30.37
CA ALA A 171 -3.41 7.62 -31.45
C ALA A 171 -4.88 7.37 -31.82
N TYR A 172 -5.80 7.46 -30.84
CA TYR A 172 -7.23 7.20 -31.01
C TYR A 172 -8.03 8.46 -31.39
N LEU A 173 -7.54 9.66 -31.08
CA LEU A 173 -8.22 10.93 -31.24
C LEU A 173 -8.86 11.12 -32.65
N PRO A 174 -8.18 10.77 -33.79
CA PRO A 174 -8.77 10.92 -35.13
C PRO A 174 -9.99 10.02 -35.40
N ALA A 175 -10.11 8.90 -34.67
CA ALA A 175 -11.19 7.93 -34.83
C ALA A 175 -12.28 8.07 -33.76
N LEU A 176 -12.07 8.88 -32.72
CA LEU A 176 -12.88 8.99 -31.52
C LEU A 176 -14.39 9.12 -31.83
N VAL A 177 -14.76 10.12 -32.62
CA VAL A 177 -16.17 10.45 -32.92
C VAL A 177 -16.87 9.34 -33.75
N LYS A 178 -16.10 8.63 -34.59
CA LYS A 178 -16.65 7.61 -35.50
C LYS A 178 -16.83 6.23 -34.84
N THR A 179 -16.11 5.99 -33.74
CA THR A 179 -15.98 4.63 -33.15
C THR A 179 -16.38 4.57 -31.68
N LEU A 180 -16.85 5.67 -31.09
CA LEU A 180 -17.14 5.80 -29.66
C LEU A 180 -18.08 4.70 -29.12
N PHE A 181 -19.05 4.25 -29.92
CA PHE A 181 -20.04 3.22 -29.55
C PHE A 181 -20.09 2.04 -30.54
N ALA A 182 -19.08 1.91 -31.41
CA ALA A 182 -19.11 0.87 -32.45
C ALA A 182 -18.53 -0.45 -31.91
N VAL A 183 -19.33 -1.22 -31.17
CA VAL A 183 -19.02 -2.62 -30.84
C VAL A 183 -19.53 -3.52 -31.99
N ARG A 184 -18.59 -4.06 -32.76
CA ARG A 184 -18.89 -4.86 -33.96
C ARG A 184 -18.71 -6.35 -33.67
N LEU A 185 -19.72 -6.97 -33.08
CA LEU A 185 -19.70 -8.37 -32.64
C LEU A 185 -19.58 -9.41 -33.77
N GLY A 186 -19.97 -9.08 -35.00
CA GLY A 186 -19.97 -10.00 -36.16
C GLY A 186 -18.70 -9.96 -37.01
N GLN A 187 -17.61 -9.28 -36.58
CA GLN A 187 -16.42 -9.07 -37.40
C GLN A 187 -15.22 -9.97 -36.98
N SER A 188 -14.09 -9.81 -37.71
CA SER A 188 -12.87 -10.58 -37.42
C SER A 188 -12.40 -10.48 -35.98
N VAL A 189 -11.73 -11.54 -35.47
CA VAL A 189 -11.22 -11.62 -34.09
C VAL A 189 -10.38 -10.37 -33.70
N ARG A 190 -9.54 -9.88 -34.63
CA ARG A 190 -8.73 -8.67 -34.41
C ARG A 190 -9.60 -7.43 -34.18
N LYS A 191 -10.69 -7.26 -34.94
CA LYS A 191 -11.58 -6.11 -34.76
C LYS A 191 -12.35 -6.19 -33.44
N ARG A 192 -12.78 -7.36 -33.01
CA ARG A 192 -13.41 -7.57 -31.70
C ARG A 192 -12.48 -7.14 -30.55
N TRP A 193 -11.21 -7.59 -30.57
CA TRP A 193 -10.22 -7.19 -29.56
C TRP A 193 -9.95 -5.68 -29.59
N LEU A 194 -9.87 -5.06 -30.78
CA LEU A 194 -9.68 -3.62 -30.92
C LEU A 194 -10.86 -2.83 -30.36
N ASP A 195 -12.08 -3.23 -30.70
CA ASP A 195 -13.29 -2.53 -30.23
C ASP A 195 -13.44 -2.66 -28.71
N MET A 196 -13.15 -3.84 -28.14
CA MET A 196 -13.15 -4.05 -26.69
C MET A 196 -12.07 -3.21 -25.99
N HIS A 197 -10.84 -3.19 -26.51
CA HIS A 197 -9.75 -2.40 -25.98
C HIS A 197 -10.07 -0.90 -25.99
N ASN A 198 -10.58 -0.40 -27.10
CA ASN A 198 -10.95 1.01 -27.24
C ASN A 198 -12.13 1.40 -26.34
N LEU A 199 -13.17 0.55 -26.25
CA LEU A 199 -14.32 0.79 -25.40
C LEU A 199 -13.91 0.87 -23.92
N LEU A 200 -13.17 -0.13 -23.44
CA LEU A 200 -12.70 -0.16 -22.07
C LEU A 200 -11.77 1.03 -21.77
N GLY A 201 -10.77 1.26 -22.64
CA GLY A 201 -9.80 2.33 -22.43
C GLY A 201 -10.41 3.72 -22.43
N LEU A 202 -11.43 3.96 -23.26
CA LEU A 202 -12.09 5.26 -23.32
C LEU A 202 -13.05 5.47 -22.14
N PHE A 203 -13.86 4.44 -21.83
CA PHE A 203 -14.87 4.55 -20.77
C PHE A 203 -14.23 4.70 -19.38
N SER A 204 -13.14 4.00 -19.14
CA SER A 204 -12.40 4.08 -17.87
C SER A 204 -11.24 5.09 -17.88
N LEU A 205 -11.11 5.95 -18.91
CA LEU A 205 -10.00 6.89 -19.06
C LEU A 205 -9.81 7.81 -17.83
N PRO A 206 -10.86 8.43 -17.24
CA PRO A 206 -10.68 9.27 -16.05
C PRO A 206 -10.08 8.48 -14.87
N PHE A 207 -10.54 7.25 -14.64
CA PHE A 207 -10.00 6.36 -13.62
C PHE A 207 -8.53 6.02 -13.90
N HIS A 208 -8.20 5.63 -15.14
CA HIS A 208 -6.82 5.34 -15.53
C HIS A 208 -5.89 6.54 -15.38
N LEU A 209 -6.38 7.76 -15.64
CA LEU A 209 -5.59 8.98 -15.45
C LEU A 209 -5.25 9.19 -13.97
N VAL A 210 -6.23 9.04 -13.09
CA VAL A 210 -6.02 9.13 -11.64
C VAL A 210 -5.02 8.06 -11.18
N MET A 211 -5.22 6.79 -11.60
CA MET A 211 -4.33 5.69 -11.23
C MET A 211 -2.89 5.93 -11.71
N ALA A 212 -2.69 6.40 -12.94
CA ALA A 212 -1.35 6.64 -13.47
C ALA A 212 -0.61 7.74 -12.71
N ILE A 213 -1.27 8.89 -12.46
CA ILE A 213 -0.66 10.02 -11.75
C ILE A 213 -0.34 9.63 -10.31
N SER A 214 -1.29 9.06 -9.58
CA SER A 214 -1.10 8.68 -8.18
C SER A 214 -0.05 7.58 -8.02
N SER A 215 0.01 6.59 -8.91
CA SER A 215 1.04 5.54 -8.88
C SER A 215 2.45 6.10 -9.07
N VAL A 216 2.63 7.08 -9.97
CA VAL A 216 3.92 7.78 -10.13
C VAL A 216 4.29 8.53 -8.85
N VAL A 217 3.33 9.27 -8.26
CA VAL A 217 3.56 10.00 -6.99
C VAL A 217 3.94 9.03 -5.87
N PHE A 218 3.23 7.90 -5.73
CA PHE A 218 3.52 6.91 -4.67
C PHE A 218 4.87 6.23 -4.86
N ALA A 219 5.22 5.86 -6.08
CA ALA A 219 6.49 5.20 -6.36
C ALA A 219 7.70 6.10 -6.14
N PHE A 220 7.58 7.40 -6.39
CA PHE A 220 8.67 8.37 -6.33
C PHE A 220 8.54 9.39 -5.18
N HIS A 221 7.62 9.20 -4.22
CA HIS A 221 7.40 10.19 -3.16
C HIS A 221 8.68 10.49 -2.35
N GLY A 222 9.47 9.48 -2.02
CA GLY A 222 10.73 9.67 -1.28
C GLY A 222 11.75 10.52 -2.07
N GLN A 223 11.86 10.29 -3.38
CA GLN A 223 12.72 11.06 -4.27
C GLN A 223 12.20 12.49 -4.45
N ILE A 224 10.87 12.66 -4.56
CA ILE A 224 10.22 13.98 -4.66
C ILE A 224 10.52 14.80 -3.40
N PHE A 225 10.36 14.24 -2.21
CA PHE A 225 10.69 14.91 -0.95
C PHE A 225 12.19 15.20 -0.81
N ALA A 226 13.07 14.28 -1.23
CA ALA A 226 14.51 14.51 -1.21
C ALA A 226 14.91 15.71 -2.10
N VAL A 227 14.30 15.83 -3.29
CA VAL A 227 14.52 16.96 -4.20
C VAL A 227 13.92 18.25 -3.63
N GLU A 228 12.72 18.20 -3.04
CA GLU A 228 12.10 19.36 -2.37
C GLU A 228 13.01 19.88 -1.25
N HIS A 229 13.54 18.99 -0.40
CA HIS A 229 14.48 19.35 0.65
C HIS A 229 15.77 19.97 0.13
N MET A 230 16.30 19.46 -0.99
CA MET A 230 17.50 20.01 -1.62
C MET A 230 17.28 21.40 -2.21
N LEU A 231 16.10 21.63 -2.80
CA LEU A 231 15.76 22.91 -3.45
C LEU A 231 15.27 23.97 -2.45
N PHE A 232 14.67 23.56 -1.35
CA PHE A 232 14.05 24.43 -0.35
C PHE A 232 14.48 24.05 1.08
N PRO A 233 15.76 24.22 1.45
CA PRO A 233 16.32 23.72 2.72
C PRO A 233 15.77 24.42 3.99
N GLY A 234 14.87 25.38 3.86
CA GLY A 234 14.24 26.10 4.97
C GLY A 234 12.71 25.89 5.05
N SER A 235 12.13 25.07 4.21
CA SER A 235 10.70 24.79 4.28
C SER A 235 10.37 23.88 5.44
N ALA A 236 9.20 24.06 6.09
CA ALA A 236 8.73 23.18 7.18
C ALA A 236 8.71 21.69 6.75
N ALA A 237 8.54 21.41 5.46
CA ALA A 237 8.72 20.08 4.87
C ALA A 237 10.14 19.54 5.01
N GLY A 238 11.16 20.40 5.02
CA GLY A 238 12.57 20.01 5.22
C GLY A 238 12.89 19.58 6.65
N GLN A 239 12.24 20.14 7.64
CA GLN A 239 12.42 19.72 9.05
C GLN A 239 11.74 18.38 9.36
N HIS A 240 10.66 18.04 8.65
CA HIS A 240 9.96 16.76 8.80
C HIS A 240 10.54 15.64 7.92
N GLY A 241 11.19 15.96 6.80
CA GLY A 241 11.78 14.97 5.87
C GLY A 241 12.96 14.19 6.49
N GLY A 242 13.73 14.80 7.37
CA GLY A 242 14.86 14.14 8.06
C GLY A 242 14.44 13.16 9.15
N GLN A 243 13.28 13.39 9.78
CA GLN A 243 12.72 12.52 10.81
C GLN A 243 11.69 11.51 10.25
N HIS A 244 11.17 11.74 9.06
CA HIS A 244 10.11 10.92 8.46
C HIS A 244 10.57 10.10 7.26
N GLY A 245 11.82 10.16 6.85
CA GLY A 245 12.37 9.30 5.80
C GLY A 245 12.27 7.80 6.10
N GLY A 246 12.04 7.42 7.36
CA GLY A 246 11.73 6.06 7.81
C GLY A 246 10.25 5.81 8.13
N GLN A 247 9.43 6.86 8.29
CA GLN A 247 8.04 6.75 8.76
C GLN A 247 6.97 6.89 7.68
N HIS A 248 7.31 7.40 6.49
CA HIS A 248 6.34 7.50 5.39
C HIS A 248 6.14 6.21 4.59
N GLY A 249 6.89 5.14 4.88
CA GLY A 249 6.56 3.78 4.45
C GLY A 249 5.44 3.12 5.27
N GLY A 250 4.99 3.77 6.34
CA GLY A 250 4.08 3.22 7.35
C GLY A 250 2.69 3.83 7.37
N MET A 251 2.16 4.35 6.27
CA MET A 251 0.75 4.77 6.24
C MET A 251 -0.20 3.68 5.75
N HIS A 252 0.29 2.51 5.58
CA HIS A 252 -0.46 1.28 5.74
C HIS A 252 -0.08 0.69 7.11
N ASP A 253 -0.32 1.39 8.20
CA ASP A 253 -0.30 0.85 9.56
C ASP A 253 -1.57 0.06 9.89
N GLY A 254 -1.95 -0.74 8.94
CA GLY A 254 -2.47 -2.08 9.03
C GLY A 254 -1.56 -3.03 8.26
N GLY A 255 -0.22 -2.99 8.49
CA GLY A 255 0.67 -4.10 8.16
C GLY A 255 1.61 -4.02 6.97
N HIS A 256 2.71 -3.28 7.03
CA HIS A 256 3.84 -3.44 6.10
C HIS A 256 5.14 -3.70 6.86
N GLY A 257 5.57 -4.93 6.93
CA GLY A 257 6.83 -5.34 7.48
C GLY A 257 7.88 -5.65 6.42
N GLY A 258 9.09 -5.24 6.72
CA GLY A 258 10.24 -5.26 5.87
C GLY A 258 10.90 -6.61 5.62
N GLY A 259 11.78 -6.61 4.65
CA GLY A 259 12.64 -7.72 4.29
C GLY A 259 13.75 -7.97 5.32
N GLY A 260 13.97 -9.23 5.64
CA GLY A 260 15.02 -9.66 6.54
C GLY A 260 16.41 -9.45 5.98
N HIS A 261 17.30 -8.93 6.80
CA HIS A 261 18.74 -9.10 6.63
C HIS A 261 19.19 -10.34 7.39
N ALA A 262 19.69 -11.32 6.66
CA ALA A 262 20.48 -12.41 7.22
C ALA A 262 21.87 -11.85 7.59
N GLY A 263 22.11 -11.66 8.87
CA GLY A 263 23.41 -11.41 9.44
C GLY A 263 23.78 -12.61 10.31
N GLY A 264 24.70 -13.46 9.82
CA GLY A 264 25.22 -14.57 10.59
C GLY A 264 26.15 -14.08 11.70
N HIS A 265 25.96 -14.60 12.92
CA HIS A 265 27.01 -14.79 13.90
C HIS A 265 26.86 -16.15 14.55
N GLY A 266 27.96 -16.91 14.44
CA GLY A 266 28.11 -18.23 15.02
C GLY A 266 28.29 -18.18 16.52
N GLY A 267 27.98 -19.30 17.16
CA GLY A 267 28.27 -19.56 18.55
C GLY A 267 28.07 -21.04 18.88
N HIS A 268 29.14 -21.77 18.87
CA HIS A 268 29.61 -22.90 19.68
C HIS A 268 28.62 -23.94 20.26
N GLY A 269 28.99 -25.20 20.03
CA GLY A 269 28.76 -26.26 20.98
C GLY A 269 28.77 -27.67 20.42
N GLY A 270 29.91 -28.37 20.56
CA GLY A 270 30.04 -29.73 21.05
C GLY A 270 30.05 -30.89 20.04
N GLY A 271 31.23 -31.47 19.87
CA GLY A 271 31.63 -32.61 19.05
C GLY A 271 31.09 -33.99 19.55
N PRO A 272 31.69 -35.18 19.24
CA PRO A 272 33.04 -35.43 18.72
C PRO A 272 33.13 -36.53 17.62
N GLY A 273 34.32 -36.68 17.03
CA GLY A 273 34.76 -38.01 16.60
C GLY A 273 35.43 -38.17 15.21
N GLY A 274 36.77 -38.31 15.23
CA GLY A 274 37.55 -39.25 14.38
C GLY A 274 38.08 -38.73 13.04
N GLY A 275 39.37 -38.42 12.96
CA GLY A 275 40.48 -39.26 12.69
C GLY A 275 41.30 -38.88 11.48
N HIS A 276 42.65 -38.69 11.65
CA HIS A 276 43.79 -38.80 10.73
C HIS A 276 43.93 -37.73 9.64
N GLY A 277 45.06 -37.09 9.40
CA GLY A 277 46.43 -37.21 9.83
C GLY A 277 47.31 -36.30 9.00
N ALA A 278 48.45 -35.92 9.62
CA ALA A 278 49.76 -35.56 9.07
C ALA A 278 50.02 -34.18 8.48
N GLN A 279 50.78 -33.39 9.30
CA GLN A 279 52.16 -32.90 9.06
C GLN A 279 52.28 -31.80 7.98
N ALA A 280 53.07 -30.75 8.14
CA ALA A 280 54.09 -30.34 9.06
C ALA A 280 54.42 -28.85 8.87
N GLU A 281 54.94 -28.25 9.96
CA GLU A 281 56.03 -27.27 10.07
C GLU A 281 55.83 -25.87 9.44
N ALA A 282 55.94 -24.92 10.19
CA ALA A 282 56.81 -24.26 11.16
C ALA A 282 57.15 -22.84 10.66
N ARG A 283 57.02 -21.85 11.40
CA ARG A 283 57.93 -21.03 12.16
C ARG A 283 57.48 -19.57 12.24
N ALA A 284 57.27 -19.16 13.45
CA ALA A 284 57.42 -17.78 13.89
C ALA A 284 58.92 -17.53 14.11
N PRO A 285 59.47 -16.39 14.55
CA PRO A 285 58.89 -15.31 15.35
C PRO A 285 59.48 -13.90 15.14
N GLN A 286 58.98 -12.96 15.96
CA GLN A 286 59.67 -11.80 16.61
C GLN A 286 60.06 -10.61 15.71
N SER A 287 60.08 -9.38 16.12
CA SER A 287 59.94 -8.64 17.37
C SER A 287 60.20 -7.17 17.10
N ALA A 288 59.63 -6.35 17.94
CA ALA A 288 60.22 -5.20 18.64
C ALA A 288 60.39 -3.87 17.86
N ALA A 289 59.70 -2.88 18.32
CA ALA A 289 60.08 -1.84 19.26
C ALA A 289 60.72 -0.60 18.66
N SER A 290 60.23 0.48 19.04
CA SER A 290 60.68 1.66 19.79
C SER A 290 60.70 2.98 19.01
N SER A 291 59.97 3.88 19.60
CA SER A 291 60.42 5.10 20.28
C SER A 291 60.65 6.37 19.46
N GLY A 292 60.11 7.40 19.97
CA GLY A 292 60.67 8.68 20.28
C GLY A 292 59.82 9.85 19.73
N SER A 293 59.09 10.53 20.51
CA SER A 293 59.37 11.67 21.38
C SER A 293 59.52 13.02 20.68
N ALA A 294 58.86 13.93 21.28
CA ALA A 294 59.07 15.37 21.52
C ALA A 294 58.40 16.30 20.52
N ASP A 295 57.61 17.19 20.88
CA ASP A 295 57.41 18.21 21.95
C ASP A 295 57.35 19.59 21.31
N HIS A 296 56.53 20.42 21.78
CA HIS A 296 56.48 21.87 21.98
C HIS A 296 55.17 22.54 21.51
N THR A 297 54.34 22.78 22.49
CA THR A 297 54.07 24.04 23.26
C THR A 297 53.26 25.11 22.53
N SER A 298 52.16 25.35 23.16
CA SER A 298 51.63 26.57 23.81
C SER A 298 50.94 27.63 22.97
N GLY A 299 49.80 28.04 23.51
CA GLY A 299 49.31 29.37 23.42
C GLY A 299 47.78 29.51 23.45
N VAL A 300 47.23 29.72 24.65
CA VAL A 300 45.86 30.09 25.01
C VAL A 300 45.81 31.60 25.29
N PRO A 301 44.61 32.23 25.48
CA PRO A 301 43.88 33.18 24.67
C PRO A 301 44.06 34.64 25.13
N PRO A 302 43.31 35.66 24.88
CA PRO A 302 41.97 35.93 25.43
C PRO A 302 40.97 36.78 24.62
N GLN A 303 39.73 36.79 25.06
CA GLN A 303 38.70 37.83 24.94
C GLN A 303 39.10 39.11 25.73
N PRO A 304 38.29 40.21 25.83
CA PRO A 304 37.00 40.61 25.25
C PRO A 304 36.93 42.13 24.86
N HIS A 305 35.70 42.69 24.77
CA HIS A 305 35.21 44.07 24.93
C HIS A 305 34.53 44.61 23.67
N ASP A 306 33.27 44.85 23.79
CA ASP A 306 32.40 45.93 24.28
C ASP A 306 32.21 47.12 23.36
N ALA A 307 30.97 47.46 23.24
CA ALA A 307 30.29 48.75 23.41
C ALA A 307 29.82 49.51 22.18
N GLN A 308 28.49 49.60 22.11
CA GLN A 308 27.69 50.86 22.09
C GLN A 308 27.93 51.79 20.87
N ALA A 309 26.95 52.36 20.29
CA ALA A 309 25.71 53.01 20.58
C ALA A 309 25.29 53.94 19.46
N GLU A 310 24.00 54.23 19.35
CA GLU A 310 23.33 55.49 18.94
C GLU A 310 23.39 55.89 17.46
N ALA A 311 22.42 56.33 16.88
CA ALA A 311 21.09 56.88 17.02
C ALA A 311 20.77 57.84 15.87
N GLN A 312 19.49 57.89 15.50
CA GLN A 312 18.73 59.06 15.15
C GLN A 312 18.66 59.64 13.72
N HIS A 313 17.41 59.87 13.41
CA HIS A 313 16.75 60.91 12.57
C HIS A 313 16.63 60.62 11.05
N GLY A 314 15.53 60.79 10.42
CA GLY A 314 14.22 61.42 10.66
C GLY A 314 13.59 61.81 9.33
N GLY A 315 12.27 61.87 9.33
CA GLY A 315 11.50 62.82 8.56
C GLY A 315 10.88 62.33 7.24
N ALA A 316 9.66 62.00 7.21
CA ALA A 316 8.41 62.74 7.08
C ALA A 316 7.89 62.94 5.63
N SER A 317 6.58 62.74 5.50
CA SER A 317 5.62 63.27 4.53
C SER A 317 5.44 62.44 3.23
N GLY A 318 4.28 62.05 2.82
CA GLY A 318 2.89 62.22 3.19
C GLY A 318 2.01 61.95 1.96
N VAL A 319 0.73 61.68 2.19
CA VAL A 319 -0.43 61.79 1.28
C VAL A 319 -0.60 60.58 0.30
N GLY A 320 -1.64 59.82 0.34
CA GLY A 320 -3.04 59.92 0.42
C GLY A 320 -3.73 58.62 -0.01
N THR A 321 -4.81 58.30 0.61
CA THR A 321 -5.81 57.24 0.46
C THR A 321 -6.47 57.16 -0.93
N PRO A 322 -7.28 56.13 -1.29
CA PRO A 322 -8.17 55.37 -0.42
C PRO A 322 -8.31 53.80 -0.66
N SER A 323 -8.73 53.17 0.36
CA SER A 323 -9.43 51.94 0.60
C SER A 323 -10.15 51.24 -0.55
N VAL A 324 -9.94 49.88 -0.65
CA VAL A 324 -10.98 48.90 -0.97
C VAL A 324 -10.85 47.73 -0.01
N THR A 325 -11.93 47.47 0.66
CA THR A 325 -12.19 46.36 1.59
C THR A 325 -12.06 44.99 0.91
N GLY A 326 -11.28 44.07 1.48
CA GLY A 326 -11.22 42.67 1.12
C GLY A 326 -10.83 41.84 2.34
N ALA A 327 -11.63 40.87 2.65
CA ALA A 327 -11.76 40.02 3.82
C ALA A 327 -10.47 39.50 4.44
N ALA A 328 -10.47 39.51 5.74
CA ALA A 328 -9.44 39.03 6.65
C ALA A 328 -9.13 37.54 6.46
N GLY A 329 -7.89 37.26 6.07
CA GLY A 329 -7.24 35.98 6.32
C GLY A 329 -6.77 35.96 7.78
N ALA A 330 -7.30 35.09 8.58
CA ALA A 330 -6.84 34.87 9.94
C ALA A 330 -5.41 34.31 9.88
N SER A 331 -4.45 35.13 10.27
CA SER A 331 -3.09 34.73 10.53
C SER A 331 -3.08 33.78 11.73
N ALA A 332 -2.67 32.54 11.53
CA ALA A 332 -2.43 31.61 12.61
C ALA A 332 -1.33 32.17 13.53
N ALA A 333 -1.64 32.29 14.80
CA ALA A 333 -0.69 32.68 15.83
C ALA A 333 0.46 31.64 15.91
N PRO A 334 1.70 32.05 16.22
CA PRO A 334 2.82 31.12 16.37
C PRO A 334 2.51 30.16 17.54
N VAL A 335 2.67 28.85 17.24
CA VAL A 335 2.56 27.78 18.24
C VAL A 335 3.61 28.02 19.32
N PRO A 336 3.23 28.11 20.60
CA PRO A 336 4.21 28.26 21.66
C PRO A 336 5.08 27.00 21.74
N SER A 337 6.40 27.20 21.76
CA SER A 337 7.39 26.17 22.04
C SER A 337 6.99 25.40 23.30
N SER A 338 6.84 24.09 23.19
CA SER A 338 6.45 23.22 24.28
C SER A 338 7.45 23.31 25.43
N ALA A 339 7.00 23.78 26.58
CA ALA A 339 7.74 23.64 27.82
C ALA A 339 7.97 22.15 28.12
N PRO A 340 9.12 21.76 28.73
CA PRO A 340 9.37 20.37 29.09
C PRO A 340 8.26 19.88 30.04
N VAL A 341 7.63 18.76 29.69
CA VAL A 341 6.61 18.12 30.51
C VAL A 341 7.27 17.60 31.79
N PRO A 342 6.70 17.86 32.99
CA PRO A 342 7.24 17.30 34.24
C PRO A 342 7.23 15.77 34.16
N VAL A 343 8.35 15.16 34.53
CA VAL A 343 8.47 13.70 34.67
C VAL A 343 7.46 13.24 35.74
N GLY A 344 6.40 12.53 35.31
CA GLY A 344 5.33 12.05 36.21
C GLY A 344 3.92 12.57 35.89
N ALA A 345 3.74 13.38 34.83
CA ALA A 345 2.39 13.77 34.39
C ALA A 345 1.66 12.53 33.83
N SER A 346 0.42 12.31 34.29
CA SER A 346 -0.44 11.23 33.76
C SER A 346 -0.80 11.49 32.31
N VAL A 347 -0.87 10.44 31.52
CA VAL A 347 -1.37 10.48 30.14
C VAL A 347 -2.87 10.79 30.16
N LEU A 348 -3.33 11.65 29.25
CA LEU A 348 -4.74 11.99 29.13
C LEU A 348 -5.59 10.74 28.84
N ALA A 349 -6.71 10.64 29.54
CA ALA A 349 -7.64 9.55 29.35
C ALA A 349 -8.31 9.63 27.95
N PRO A 350 -8.76 8.49 27.39
CA PRO A 350 -9.44 8.46 26.10
C PRO A 350 -10.61 9.44 26.00
N THR A 351 -11.44 9.54 27.05
CA THR A 351 -12.59 10.46 27.11
C THR A 351 -12.19 11.93 27.09
N GLU A 352 -11.04 12.28 27.68
CA GLU A 352 -10.49 13.64 27.65
C GLU A 352 -10.02 14.00 26.23
N ILE A 353 -9.31 13.07 25.54
CA ILE A 353 -8.92 13.25 24.15
C ILE A 353 -10.14 13.43 23.25
N LEU A 354 -11.18 12.62 23.43
CA LEU A 354 -12.41 12.74 22.64
C LEU A 354 -13.12 14.08 22.88
N THR A 355 -13.15 14.56 24.12
CA THR A 355 -13.70 15.86 24.46
C THR A 355 -12.92 17.01 23.80
N LEU A 356 -11.58 16.92 23.81
CA LEU A 356 -10.72 17.87 23.12
C LEU A 356 -10.98 17.87 21.61
N MET A 357 -11.11 16.70 21.01
CA MET A 357 -11.37 16.58 19.58
C MET A 357 -12.74 17.15 19.19
N ALA A 358 -13.78 16.88 19.99
CA ALA A 358 -15.12 17.45 19.75
C ALA A 358 -15.13 18.98 19.76
N GLN A 359 -14.28 19.59 20.59
CA GLN A 359 -14.15 21.05 20.65
C GLN A 359 -13.31 21.62 19.50
N ARG A 360 -12.23 20.94 19.11
CA ARG A 360 -11.25 21.43 18.12
C ARG A 360 -11.66 21.18 16.68
N ALA A 361 -12.24 20.03 16.42
CA ALA A 361 -12.65 19.60 15.08
C ALA A 361 -14.10 19.09 15.09
N PRO A 362 -15.09 20.00 15.21
CA PRO A 362 -16.50 19.61 15.20
C PRO A 362 -16.87 18.91 13.89
N GLY A 363 -17.35 17.68 13.98
CA GLY A 363 -17.67 16.81 12.84
C GLY A 363 -16.62 15.75 12.53
N PHE A 364 -15.41 15.84 13.08
CA PHE A 364 -14.46 14.74 13.06
C PHE A 364 -14.88 13.67 14.06
N VAL A 365 -15.02 12.43 13.60
CA VAL A 365 -15.43 11.27 14.39
C VAL A 365 -14.18 10.42 14.66
N PRO A 366 -13.62 10.45 15.89
CA PRO A 366 -12.51 9.60 16.28
C PRO A 366 -12.92 8.11 16.28
N GLU A 367 -12.07 7.27 15.73
CA GLU A 367 -12.26 5.81 15.65
C GLU A 367 -11.22 5.05 16.46
N VAL A 368 -9.97 5.52 16.43
CA VAL A 368 -8.83 4.86 17.07
C VAL A 368 -7.92 5.89 17.72
N LEU A 369 -7.48 5.60 18.94
CA LEU A 369 -6.45 6.36 19.65
C LEU A 369 -5.19 5.50 19.73
N ASN A 370 -4.10 5.96 19.13
CA ASN A 370 -2.82 5.26 19.17
C ASN A 370 -1.84 6.08 20.02
N TYR A 371 -1.57 5.62 21.22
CA TYR A 371 -0.60 6.20 22.14
C TYR A 371 0.77 5.63 21.83
N MET A 372 1.76 6.51 21.63
CA MET A 372 3.06 6.14 21.08
C MET A 372 4.22 6.83 21.82
N GLN A 373 5.33 6.11 21.91
CA GLN A 373 6.60 6.61 22.47
C GLN A 373 6.46 7.18 23.89
N LEU A 374 5.60 6.58 24.69
CA LEU A 374 5.33 7.01 26.04
C LEU A 374 6.59 6.79 26.92
N GLY A 375 6.95 7.81 27.71
CA GLY A 375 8.16 7.77 28.56
C GLY A 375 9.48 8.05 27.84
N HIS A 376 9.47 8.27 26.51
CA HIS A 376 10.68 8.54 25.71
C HIS A 376 10.85 10.02 25.35
N GLY A 377 10.07 10.92 25.96
CA GLY A 377 10.13 12.37 25.73
C GLY A 377 9.50 12.84 24.41
N LYS A 378 8.88 11.94 23.66
CA LYS A 378 8.11 12.21 22.44
C LYS A 378 6.69 11.66 22.56
N ASP A 379 6.13 11.74 23.74
CA ASP A 379 4.88 11.15 24.16
C ASP A 379 3.72 11.75 23.36
N VAL A 380 3.16 10.99 22.45
CA VAL A 380 2.07 11.43 21.56
C VAL A 380 0.89 10.50 21.59
N VAL A 381 -0.28 11.05 21.29
CA VAL A 381 -1.45 10.27 20.88
C VAL A 381 -1.84 10.66 19.46
N ARG A 382 -1.91 9.69 18.59
CA ARG A 382 -2.43 9.85 17.24
C ARG A 382 -3.90 9.46 17.23
N VAL A 383 -4.76 10.43 16.93
CA VAL A 383 -6.21 10.23 16.87
C VAL A 383 -6.59 10.01 15.42
N PHE A 384 -6.94 8.79 15.06
CA PHE A 384 -7.48 8.44 13.74
C PHE A 384 -8.99 8.57 13.72
N GLY A 385 -9.53 8.95 12.57
CA GLY A 385 -10.96 9.08 12.38
C GLY A 385 -11.31 9.72 11.04
N HIS A 386 -12.56 10.01 10.85
CA HIS A 386 -13.08 10.59 9.62
C HIS A 386 -14.01 11.78 9.88
N ASP A 387 -14.15 12.65 8.89
CA ASP A 387 -15.20 13.63 8.78
C ASP A 387 -15.89 13.43 7.44
N ALA A 388 -17.19 13.09 7.45
CA ALA A 388 -17.94 12.77 6.24
C ALA A 388 -17.99 13.90 5.20
N ARG A 389 -17.65 15.14 5.59
CA ARG A 389 -17.61 16.31 4.69
C ARG A 389 -16.34 16.39 3.85
N TYR A 390 -15.28 15.67 4.23
CA TYR A 390 -13.96 15.79 3.63
C TYR A 390 -13.38 14.44 3.20
N PRO A 391 -12.61 14.39 2.11
CA PRO A 391 -11.89 13.18 1.74
C PRO A 391 -10.80 12.86 2.77
N THR A 392 -10.55 11.58 2.97
CA THR A 392 -9.49 11.08 3.84
C THR A 392 -8.31 10.57 3.04
N ARG A 393 -7.10 10.68 3.58
CA ARG A 393 -5.87 10.27 2.90
C ARG A 393 -5.78 8.76 2.68
N GLY A 394 -6.30 7.97 3.61
CA GLY A 394 -6.20 6.51 3.57
C GLY A 394 -7.55 5.83 3.72
N PRO A 395 -7.60 4.52 3.56
CA PRO A 395 -8.82 3.75 3.77
C PRO A 395 -9.34 3.84 5.22
N THR A 396 -8.45 4.07 6.18
CA THR A 396 -8.73 4.14 7.62
C THR A 396 -9.01 5.54 8.16
N GLY A 397 -9.05 6.57 7.30
CA GLY A 397 -9.38 7.92 7.74
C GLY A 397 -8.20 8.90 7.71
N GLY A 398 -8.43 10.09 8.26
CA GLY A 398 -7.41 11.08 8.56
C GLY A 398 -6.95 10.98 10.01
N PHE A 399 -5.96 11.78 10.39
CA PHE A 399 -5.51 11.79 11.78
C PHE A 399 -4.94 13.16 12.21
N VAL A 400 -4.88 13.34 13.52
CA VAL A 400 -4.18 14.44 14.19
C VAL A 400 -3.19 13.83 15.20
N VAL A 401 -2.07 14.50 15.41
CA VAL A 401 -1.09 14.13 16.43
C VAL A 401 -1.17 15.13 17.56
N LEU A 402 -1.43 14.65 18.77
CA LEU A 402 -1.50 15.45 19.99
C LEU A 402 -0.39 15.01 20.95
N ASN A 403 0.07 15.92 21.78
CA ASN A 403 0.85 15.55 22.96
C ASN A 403 -0.05 14.78 23.93
N SER A 404 0.37 13.60 24.36
CA SER A 404 -0.45 12.68 25.16
C SER A 404 -0.76 13.18 26.59
N HIS A 405 0.01 14.14 27.12
CA HIS A 405 -0.18 14.69 28.46
C HIS A 405 -0.96 16.00 28.47
N THR A 406 -0.74 16.85 27.45
CA THR A 406 -1.32 18.20 27.42
C THR A 406 -2.47 18.35 26.43
N GLY A 407 -2.64 17.42 25.50
CA GLY A 407 -3.56 17.52 24.38
C GLY A 407 -3.21 18.63 23.37
N ALA A 408 -2.00 19.20 23.45
CA ALA A 408 -1.55 20.19 22.49
C ALA A 408 -1.35 19.56 21.12
N VAL A 409 -1.84 20.21 20.06
CA VAL A 409 -1.65 19.74 18.68
C VAL A 409 -0.18 19.83 18.30
N GLN A 410 0.39 18.73 17.88
CA GLN A 410 1.74 18.66 17.32
C GLN A 410 1.72 18.66 15.79
N SER A 411 0.72 18.02 15.17
CA SER A 411 0.50 18.05 13.72
C SER A 411 -0.98 17.81 13.42
N ASP A 412 -1.55 18.68 12.57
CA ASP A 412 -2.91 18.59 12.04
C ASP A 412 -2.93 18.48 10.50
N GLU A 413 -1.76 18.27 9.88
CA GLU A 413 -1.58 18.22 8.42
C GLU A 413 -2.47 17.17 7.74
N TYR A 414 -2.93 16.17 8.49
CA TYR A 414 -3.80 15.10 8.00
C TYR A 414 -5.18 15.09 8.65
N LEU A 415 -5.51 16.11 9.42
CA LEU A 415 -6.84 16.25 10.02
C LEU A 415 -7.83 16.71 8.95
N PRO A 416 -8.87 15.95 8.62
CA PRO A 416 -9.85 16.31 7.60
C PRO A 416 -10.46 17.69 7.86
N GLY A 417 -10.48 18.53 6.83
CA GLY A 417 -11.01 19.89 6.90
C GLY A 417 -10.08 20.96 7.49
N HIS A 418 -8.96 20.59 8.08
CA HIS A 418 -7.97 21.51 8.67
C HIS A 418 -6.62 21.52 7.92
N GLN A 419 -6.52 20.76 6.85
CA GLN A 419 -5.29 20.57 6.09
C GLN A 419 -4.88 21.84 5.34
N PRO A 420 -3.59 22.23 5.36
CA PRO A 420 -3.04 23.20 4.41
C PRO A 420 -3.26 22.75 2.96
N ALA A 421 -3.42 23.68 2.03
CA ALA A 421 -3.78 23.41 0.64
C ALA A 421 -2.90 22.33 -0.04
N LYS A 422 -1.58 22.35 0.20
CA LYS A 422 -0.66 21.34 -0.35
C LYS A 422 -0.98 19.92 0.13
N PHE A 423 -1.31 19.75 1.40
CA PHE A 423 -1.70 18.45 1.97
C PHE A 423 -3.12 18.04 1.57
N ALA A 424 -4.04 19.00 1.42
CA ALA A 424 -5.38 18.73 0.91
C ALA A 424 -5.36 18.22 -0.54
N ILE A 425 -4.51 18.79 -1.41
CA ILE A 425 -4.30 18.29 -2.77
C ILE A 425 -3.74 16.87 -2.74
N LEU A 426 -2.72 16.63 -1.94
CA LEU A 426 -2.12 15.30 -1.79
C LEU A 426 -3.15 14.29 -1.27
N THR A 427 -3.91 14.65 -0.23
CA THR A 427 -5.00 13.83 0.31
C THR A 427 -6.04 13.50 -0.75
N THR A 428 -6.39 14.45 -1.63
CA THR A 428 -7.33 14.21 -2.72
C THR A 428 -6.81 13.15 -3.69
N PHE A 429 -5.53 13.17 -4.06
CA PHE A 429 -4.93 12.12 -4.90
C PHE A 429 -4.96 10.76 -4.22
N PHE A 430 -4.67 10.70 -2.92
CA PHE A 430 -4.78 9.46 -2.14
C PHE A 430 -6.23 8.97 -2.09
N ALA A 431 -7.18 9.84 -1.75
CA ALA A 431 -8.59 9.50 -1.70
C ALA A 431 -9.11 8.96 -3.04
N LEU A 432 -8.71 9.59 -4.14
CA LEU A 432 -9.04 9.15 -5.49
C LEU A 432 -8.36 7.83 -5.86
N HIS A 433 -7.16 7.53 -5.35
CA HIS A 433 -6.51 6.25 -5.60
C HIS A 433 -7.18 5.11 -4.83
N PHE A 434 -7.39 5.30 -3.53
CA PHE A 434 -7.96 4.28 -2.65
C PHE A 434 -9.48 4.15 -2.73
N GLY A 435 -10.17 5.09 -3.40
CA GLY A 435 -11.63 5.12 -3.39
C GLY A 435 -12.20 5.32 -1.98
N SER A 436 -11.47 6.03 -1.09
CA SER A 436 -11.86 6.28 0.29
C SER A 436 -12.92 7.38 0.46
N PHE A 437 -13.77 7.55 -0.53
CA PHE A 437 -14.89 8.47 -0.55
C PHE A 437 -16.14 7.76 -1.07
N GLY A 438 -17.32 8.23 -0.71
CA GLY A 438 -18.59 7.73 -1.26
C GLY A 438 -18.97 6.30 -0.85
N GLY A 439 -18.25 5.69 0.09
CA GLY A 439 -18.62 4.42 0.74
C GLY A 439 -18.63 3.19 -0.20
N THR A 440 -19.42 2.19 0.16
CA THR A 440 -19.53 0.89 -0.52
C THR A 440 -19.83 0.98 -2.03
N PRO A 441 -20.72 1.87 -2.53
CA PRO A 441 -20.96 1.97 -3.98
C PRO A 441 -19.71 2.38 -4.78
N VAL A 442 -18.90 3.30 -4.25
CA VAL A 442 -17.65 3.72 -4.89
C VAL A 442 -16.63 2.58 -4.87
N ARG A 443 -16.49 1.85 -3.76
CA ARG A 443 -15.62 0.67 -3.67
C ARG A 443 -15.97 -0.36 -4.75
N TRP A 444 -17.26 -0.68 -4.96
CA TRP A 444 -17.69 -1.56 -6.04
C TRP A 444 -17.40 -0.99 -7.42
N GLY A 445 -17.57 0.31 -7.62
CA GLY A 445 -17.16 0.99 -8.85
C GLY A 445 -15.67 0.77 -9.14
N TYR A 446 -14.80 0.88 -8.14
CA TYR A 446 -13.36 0.64 -8.25
C TYR A 446 -13.03 -0.82 -8.55
N VAL A 447 -13.75 -1.79 -7.96
CA VAL A 447 -13.61 -3.21 -8.33
C VAL A 447 -13.91 -3.42 -9.82
N VAL A 448 -15.02 -2.89 -10.31
CA VAL A 448 -15.40 -3.02 -11.72
C VAL A 448 -14.40 -2.35 -12.64
N LEU A 449 -13.95 -1.12 -12.31
CA LEU A 449 -12.96 -0.38 -13.10
C LEU A 449 -11.56 -1.04 -13.01
N GLY A 450 -11.18 -1.57 -11.86
CA GLY A 450 -9.91 -2.27 -11.66
C GLY A 450 -9.85 -3.58 -12.46
N LEU A 451 -10.90 -4.41 -12.37
CA LEU A 451 -11.02 -5.62 -13.20
C LEU A 451 -11.10 -5.29 -14.69
N GLY A 452 -11.84 -4.22 -15.04
CA GLY A 452 -11.89 -3.69 -16.41
C GLY A 452 -10.51 -3.25 -16.90
N GLY A 453 -9.70 -2.62 -16.04
CA GLY A 453 -8.32 -2.23 -16.31
C GLY A 453 -7.42 -3.45 -16.52
N ALA A 454 -7.49 -4.45 -15.63
CA ALA A 454 -6.76 -5.70 -15.84
C ALA A 454 -7.13 -6.34 -17.19
N PHE A 455 -8.43 -6.39 -17.52
CA PHE A 455 -8.88 -6.91 -18.81
C PHE A 455 -8.44 -6.03 -19.99
N LEU A 456 -8.33 -4.70 -19.81
CA LEU A 456 -7.79 -3.77 -20.83
C LEU A 456 -6.36 -4.15 -21.22
N PHE A 457 -5.47 -4.42 -20.24
CA PHE A 457 -4.10 -4.84 -20.51
C PHE A 457 -4.04 -6.21 -21.20
N TYR A 458 -4.88 -7.14 -20.78
CA TYR A 458 -5.01 -8.43 -21.45
C TYR A 458 -5.44 -8.26 -22.93
N THR A 459 -6.46 -7.42 -23.21
CA THR A 459 -6.93 -7.18 -24.59
C THR A 459 -5.84 -6.53 -25.45
N GLY A 460 -5.02 -5.64 -24.89
CA GLY A 460 -3.87 -5.04 -25.56
C GLY A 460 -2.85 -6.08 -26.02
N ASN A 461 -2.46 -6.99 -25.13
CA ASN A 461 -1.55 -8.10 -25.46
C ASN A 461 -2.16 -9.03 -26.52
N GLN A 462 -3.43 -9.40 -26.39
CA GLN A 462 -4.13 -10.22 -27.39
C GLN A 462 -4.19 -9.55 -28.77
N LEU A 463 -4.48 -8.25 -28.81
CA LEU A 463 -4.51 -7.48 -30.06
C LEU A 463 -3.15 -7.49 -30.75
N TRP A 464 -2.07 -7.36 -30.00
CA TRP A 464 -0.73 -7.40 -30.53
C TRP A 464 -0.38 -8.80 -31.05
N ILE A 465 -0.65 -9.87 -30.27
CA ILE A 465 -0.40 -11.28 -30.66
C ILE A 465 -1.14 -11.61 -31.95
N VAL A 466 -2.43 -11.31 -32.03
CA VAL A 466 -3.27 -11.59 -33.21
C VAL A 466 -2.77 -10.80 -34.43
N SER A 467 -2.38 -9.54 -34.25
CA SER A 467 -1.85 -8.69 -35.32
C SER A 467 -0.51 -9.19 -35.85
N ARG A 468 0.35 -9.68 -34.96
CA ARG A 468 1.67 -10.24 -35.32
C ARG A 468 1.54 -11.59 -36.01
N ARG A 469 0.71 -12.49 -35.50
CA ARG A 469 0.37 -13.77 -36.15
C ARG A 469 -0.15 -13.59 -37.57
N ARG A 470 -0.94 -12.54 -37.79
CA ARG A 470 -1.44 -12.20 -39.12
C ARG A 470 -0.33 -11.77 -40.05
N ARG A 471 0.57 -10.86 -39.60
CA ARG A 471 1.71 -10.40 -40.40
C ARG A 471 2.69 -11.55 -40.72
N GLU A 472 2.94 -12.44 -39.76
CA GLU A 472 3.81 -13.60 -39.93
C GLU A 472 3.24 -14.55 -41.01
N ARG A 473 1.93 -14.79 -41.01
CA ARG A 473 1.25 -15.55 -42.07
C ARG A 473 1.31 -14.87 -43.43
N GLU A 474 1.08 -13.56 -43.48
CA GLU A 474 1.14 -12.77 -44.71
C GLU A 474 2.56 -12.71 -45.30
N SER A 475 3.61 -12.84 -44.46
CA SER A 475 5.01 -12.94 -44.91
C SER A 475 5.43 -14.37 -45.28
N GLY A 476 4.52 -15.34 -45.32
CA GLY A 476 4.78 -16.72 -45.69
C GLY A 476 5.38 -17.61 -44.60
N LEU A 477 5.46 -17.14 -43.36
CA LEU A 477 5.95 -17.98 -42.26
C LEU A 477 4.90 -19.05 -41.87
N VAL A 478 5.30 -20.31 -41.99
CA VAL A 478 4.45 -21.45 -41.60
C VAL A 478 4.42 -21.63 -40.09
N VAL A 479 5.48 -21.20 -39.38
CA VAL A 479 5.61 -21.34 -37.94
C VAL A 479 5.74 -19.96 -37.29
N GLU A 480 5.03 -19.75 -36.20
CA GLU A 480 5.11 -18.50 -35.39
C GLU A 480 6.54 -18.27 -34.90
N THR A 481 6.97 -17.00 -34.90
CA THR A 481 8.26 -16.59 -34.34
C THR A 481 8.36 -16.90 -32.84
N ARG A 482 9.58 -17.06 -32.32
CA ARG A 482 9.83 -17.30 -30.89
C ARG A 482 9.24 -16.18 -30.02
N GLY A 483 9.35 -14.91 -30.44
CA GLY A 483 8.81 -13.78 -29.71
C GLY A 483 7.28 -13.79 -29.61
N THR A 484 6.58 -14.19 -30.69
CA THR A 484 5.11 -14.32 -30.67
C THR A 484 4.66 -15.46 -29.75
N LYS A 485 5.34 -16.60 -29.79
CA LYS A 485 5.08 -17.75 -28.89
C LYS A 485 5.34 -17.38 -27.43
N LEU A 486 6.47 -16.71 -27.16
CA LEU A 486 6.84 -16.25 -25.81
C LEU A 486 5.77 -15.32 -25.23
N LEU A 487 5.38 -14.27 -25.95
CA LEU A 487 4.38 -13.33 -25.47
C LEU A 487 3.01 -13.99 -25.28
N ALA A 488 2.62 -14.90 -26.17
CA ALA A 488 1.36 -15.63 -26.06
C ALA A 488 1.34 -16.53 -24.80
N ALA A 489 2.44 -17.26 -24.53
CA ALA A 489 2.58 -18.10 -23.35
C ALA A 489 2.61 -17.25 -22.06
N LEU A 490 3.41 -16.18 -22.03
CA LEU A 490 3.46 -15.28 -20.89
C LEU A 490 2.09 -14.61 -20.62
N THR A 491 1.40 -14.14 -21.67
CA THR A 491 0.10 -13.52 -21.50
C THR A 491 -0.91 -14.49 -20.91
N SER A 492 -1.01 -15.72 -21.46
CA SER A 492 -1.97 -16.70 -20.92
C SER A 492 -1.55 -17.21 -19.54
N GLY A 493 -0.27 -17.55 -19.33
CA GLY A 493 0.24 -18.10 -18.08
C GLY A 493 0.18 -17.09 -16.93
N CYS A 494 0.70 -15.86 -17.14
CA CYS A 494 0.71 -14.83 -16.07
C CYS A 494 -0.70 -14.36 -15.70
N THR A 495 -1.60 -14.14 -16.68
CA THR A 495 -2.94 -13.66 -16.36
C THR A 495 -3.78 -14.72 -15.65
N THR A 496 -3.82 -15.96 -16.17
CA THR A 496 -4.58 -17.03 -15.51
C THR A 496 -3.90 -17.50 -14.23
N GLY A 497 -2.57 -17.48 -14.17
CA GLY A 497 -1.79 -17.80 -12.98
C GLY A 497 -1.98 -16.79 -11.85
N CYS A 498 -2.07 -15.49 -12.16
CA CYS A 498 -2.38 -14.46 -11.18
C CYS A 498 -3.77 -14.68 -10.57
N VAL A 499 -4.79 -14.90 -11.42
CA VAL A 499 -6.16 -15.16 -10.97
C VAL A 499 -6.23 -16.43 -10.11
N ALA A 500 -5.66 -17.53 -10.59
CA ALA A 500 -5.66 -18.81 -9.87
C ALA A 500 -4.83 -18.73 -8.58
N GLY A 501 -3.68 -18.05 -8.60
CA GLY A 501 -2.80 -17.89 -7.46
C GLY A 501 -3.45 -17.13 -6.31
N ILE A 502 -4.09 -16.00 -6.58
CA ILE A 502 -4.83 -15.24 -5.56
C ILE A 502 -6.02 -16.06 -5.04
N SER A 503 -6.77 -16.71 -5.94
CA SER A 503 -7.87 -17.59 -5.53
C SER A 503 -7.37 -18.76 -4.66
N ALA A 504 -6.21 -19.34 -4.98
CA ALA A 504 -5.60 -20.41 -4.19
C ALA A 504 -5.16 -19.94 -2.80
N VAL A 505 -4.67 -18.71 -2.67
CA VAL A 505 -4.38 -18.11 -1.36
C VAL A 505 -5.63 -18.10 -0.48
N PHE A 506 -6.75 -17.56 -1.00
CA PHE A 506 -8.00 -17.53 -0.23
C PHE A 506 -8.58 -18.92 0.05
N CYS A 507 -8.35 -19.90 -0.81
CA CYS A 507 -8.71 -21.30 -0.50
C CYS A 507 -7.80 -21.93 0.56
N ALA A 508 -6.52 -21.58 0.60
CA ALA A 508 -5.55 -22.14 1.55
C ALA A 508 -5.67 -21.55 2.97
N VAL A 509 -6.01 -20.26 3.08
CA VAL A 509 -6.06 -19.51 4.34
C VAL A 509 -6.82 -20.23 5.47
N PRO A 510 -8.04 -20.76 5.27
CA PRO A 510 -8.76 -21.45 6.34
C PRO A 510 -8.10 -22.76 6.80
N LEU A 511 -7.15 -23.28 6.00
CA LEU A 511 -6.44 -24.54 6.25
C LEU A 511 -5.07 -24.30 6.90
N LEU A 512 -4.60 -23.06 6.92
CA LEU A 512 -3.30 -22.68 7.47
C LEU A 512 -3.43 -22.28 8.95
N PRO A 513 -2.44 -22.61 9.80
CA PRO A 513 -2.41 -22.14 11.17
C PRO A 513 -2.48 -20.60 11.21
N TYR A 514 -3.37 -20.08 12.05
CA TYR A 514 -3.60 -18.63 12.21
C TYR A 514 -3.90 -17.85 10.90
N GLY A 515 -4.50 -18.54 9.89
CA GLY A 515 -4.77 -17.90 8.59
C GLY A 515 -3.53 -17.66 7.72
N GLY A 516 -2.39 -18.25 8.09
CA GLY A 516 -1.15 -18.27 7.31
C GLY A 516 -0.19 -17.13 7.57
N THR A 517 1.07 -17.50 7.71
CA THR A 517 2.20 -16.55 7.70
C THR A 517 2.42 -15.99 6.29
N TYR A 518 3.13 -14.85 6.17
CA TYR A 518 3.48 -14.27 4.86
C TYR A 518 4.22 -15.27 3.96
N GLY A 519 5.15 -16.06 4.51
CA GLY A 519 5.88 -17.10 3.78
C GLY A 519 4.97 -18.22 3.24
N ALA A 520 4.02 -18.70 4.05
CA ALA A 520 3.08 -19.74 3.61
C ALA A 520 2.14 -19.22 2.51
N VAL A 521 1.61 -18.01 2.68
CA VAL A 521 0.71 -17.36 1.72
C VAL A 521 1.43 -17.07 0.39
N SER A 522 2.63 -16.51 0.44
CA SER A 522 3.44 -16.24 -0.76
C SER A 522 3.82 -17.52 -1.48
N THR A 523 4.18 -18.57 -0.74
CA THR A 523 4.49 -19.89 -1.34
C THR A 523 3.26 -20.45 -2.06
N ALA A 524 2.07 -20.39 -1.46
CA ALA A 524 0.83 -20.84 -2.10
C ALA A 524 0.58 -20.10 -3.43
N TYR A 525 0.70 -18.76 -3.42
CA TYR A 525 0.53 -17.95 -4.63
C TYR A 525 1.55 -18.31 -5.72
N TYR A 526 2.86 -18.18 -5.41
CA TYR A 526 3.91 -18.33 -6.42
C TYR A 526 4.01 -19.77 -6.94
N SER A 527 3.71 -20.78 -6.12
CA SER A 527 3.63 -22.16 -6.60
C SER A 527 2.57 -22.33 -7.68
N VAL A 528 1.35 -21.85 -7.43
CA VAL A 528 0.26 -21.91 -8.41
C VAL A 528 0.58 -21.04 -9.63
N PHE A 529 1.03 -19.81 -9.43
CA PHE A 529 1.40 -18.89 -10.50
C PHE A 529 2.46 -19.50 -11.44
N CYS A 530 3.55 -20.05 -10.89
CA CYS A 530 4.62 -20.66 -11.66
C CYS A 530 4.14 -21.92 -12.42
N VAL A 531 3.31 -22.76 -11.80
CA VAL A 531 2.71 -23.91 -12.48
C VAL A 531 1.92 -23.47 -13.70
N PHE A 532 1.10 -22.43 -13.59
CA PHE A 532 0.32 -21.90 -14.71
C PHE A 532 1.21 -21.35 -15.83
N VAL A 533 2.28 -20.64 -15.48
CA VAL A 533 3.27 -20.15 -16.45
C VAL A 533 3.96 -21.31 -17.14
N VAL A 534 4.44 -22.31 -16.41
CA VAL A 534 5.09 -23.51 -16.98
C VAL A 534 4.15 -24.26 -17.92
N VAL A 535 2.91 -24.48 -17.50
CA VAL A 535 1.89 -25.15 -18.33
C VAL A 535 1.61 -24.36 -19.61
N ALA A 536 1.59 -23.02 -19.57
CA ALA A 536 1.43 -22.19 -20.76
C ALA A 536 2.57 -22.38 -21.78
N PHE A 537 3.80 -22.62 -21.30
CA PHE A 537 4.94 -22.93 -22.16
C PHE A 537 4.94 -24.37 -22.68
N CYS A 538 4.55 -25.33 -21.85
CA CYS A 538 4.55 -26.76 -22.21
C CYS A 538 3.37 -27.11 -23.14
N LEU A 539 2.24 -26.43 -23.01
CA LEU A 539 1.01 -26.69 -23.78
C LEU A 539 0.60 -25.44 -24.60
N PRO A 540 1.39 -25.07 -25.62
CA PRO A 540 1.07 -23.89 -26.43
C PRO A 540 -0.21 -24.11 -27.27
N GLY A 541 -0.90 -23.02 -27.58
CA GLY A 541 -2.08 -23.01 -28.44
C GLY A 541 -3.40 -23.17 -27.68
N GLN A 542 -4.47 -23.50 -28.43
CA GLN A 542 -5.84 -23.47 -27.91
C GLN A 542 -6.11 -24.46 -26.78
N ARG A 543 -5.46 -25.64 -26.83
CA ARG A 543 -5.63 -26.66 -25.78
C ARG A 543 -5.07 -26.19 -24.44
N GLY A 544 -3.88 -25.58 -24.43
CA GLY A 544 -3.26 -25.03 -23.22
C GLY A 544 -4.08 -23.87 -22.64
N ILE A 545 -4.51 -22.92 -23.47
CA ILE A 545 -5.33 -21.78 -23.03
C ILE A 545 -6.63 -22.28 -22.40
N ARG A 546 -7.30 -23.26 -23.03
CA ARG A 546 -8.53 -23.86 -22.50
C ARG A 546 -8.30 -24.50 -21.14
N LEU A 547 -7.24 -25.28 -20.99
CA LEU A 547 -6.90 -25.93 -19.72
C LEU A 547 -6.65 -24.90 -18.61
N LEU A 548 -5.84 -23.87 -18.91
CA LEU A 548 -5.51 -22.82 -17.97
C LEU A 548 -6.75 -22.03 -17.51
N LEU A 549 -7.62 -21.65 -18.45
CA LEU A 549 -8.87 -20.97 -18.13
C LEU A 549 -9.81 -21.84 -17.28
N ALA A 550 -9.95 -23.13 -17.64
CA ALA A 550 -10.79 -24.05 -16.87
C ALA A 550 -10.23 -24.31 -15.46
N ALA A 551 -8.90 -24.48 -15.34
CA ALA A 551 -8.22 -24.66 -14.05
C ALA A 551 -8.34 -23.39 -13.18
N ALA A 552 -8.13 -22.20 -13.75
CA ALA A 552 -8.33 -20.95 -13.02
C ALA A 552 -9.79 -20.79 -12.57
N GLY A 553 -10.75 -21.13 -13.44
CA GLY A 553 -12.17 -21.13 -13.09
C GLY A 553 -12.50 -22.10 -11.94
N ALA A 554 -11.92 -23.28 -11.93
CA ALA A 554 -12.12 -24.28 -10.88
C ALA A 554 -11.57 -23.80 -9.54
N VAL A 555 -10.32 -23.29 -9.51
CA VAL A 555 -9.72 -22.75 -8.27
C VAL A 555 -10.54 -21.55 -7.76
N THR A 556 -10.98 -20.66 -8.66
CA THR A 556 -11.82 -19.51 -8.28
C THR A 556 -13.19 -19.95 -7.74
N ALA A 557 -13.80 -21.02 -8.28
CA ALA A 557 -15.05 -21.59 -7.78
C ALA A 557 -14.92 -22.17 -6.37
N CYS A 558 -13.72 -22.56 -5.94
CA CYS A 558 -13.48 -23.01 -4.58
C CYS A 558 -13.57 -21.88 -3.53
N VAL A 559 -13.38 -20.60 -3.92
CA VAL A 559 -13.43 -19.47 -2.97
C VAL A 559 -14.79 -19.35 -2.29
N PRO A 560 -15.95 -19.25 -3.00
CA PRO A 560 -17.25 -19.22 -2.34
C PRO A 560 -17.56 -20.49 -1.56
N LEU A 561 -17.05 -21.66 -1.98
CA LEU A 561 -17.17 -22.89 -1.23
C LEU A 561 -16.45 -22.81 0.12
N MET A 562 -15.22 -22.29 0.15
CA MET A 562 -14.46 -22.08 1.38
C MET A 562 -15.10 -21.04 2.29
N LEU A 563 -15.70 -19.98 1.73
CA LEU A 563 -16.50 -19.02 2.49
C LEU A 563 -17.72 -19.72 3.16
N CYS A 564 -18.41 -20.60 2.46
CA CYS A 564 -19.52 -21.36 3.04
C CYS A 564 -19.06 -22.28 4.18
N LEU A 565 -17.92 -22.95 4.03
CA LEU A 565 -17.43 -23.94 4.99
C LEU A 565 -16.79 -23.31 6.23
N HIS A 566 -16.05 -22.23 6.06
CA HIS A 566 -15.19 -21.64 7.12
C HIS A 566 -15.53 -20.18 7.46
N GLY A 567 -16.37 -19.51 6.69
CA GLY A 567 -16.69 -18.09 6.83
C GLY A 567 -18.18 -17.77 6.70
N ALA A 568 -19.06 -18.70 7.07
CA ALA A 568 -20.51 -18.55 6.89
C ALA A 568 -21.10 -17.28 7.53
N HIS A 569 -20.48 -16.75 8.58
CA HIS A 569 -20.88 -15.50 9.23
C HIS A 569 -20.69 -14.28 8.29
N LEU A 570 -19.68 -14.31 7.41
CA LEU A 570 -19.43 -13.24 6.42
C LEU A 570 -20.46 -13.23 5.31
N LEU A 571 -21.04 -14.38 4.98
CA LEU A 571 -22.13 -14.43 3.99
C LEU A 571 -23.41 -13.72 4.50
N ARG A 572 -23.43 -13.28 5.74
CA ARG A 572 -24.48 -12.41 6.29
C ARG A 572 -24.18 -10.92 6.12
N THR A 573 -22.98 -10.58 5.69
CA THR A 573 -22.58 -9.20 5.41
C THR A 573 -22.68 -8.89 3.91
N PRO A 574 -23.01 -7.65 3.50
CA PRO A 574 -23.04 -7.26 2.09
C PRO A 574 -21.72 -7.47 1.38
N GLU A 575 -20.60 -7.23 2.08
CA GLU A 575 -19.24 -7.36 1.57
C GLU A 575 -18.89 -8.83 1.28
N GLY A 576 -19.16 -9.73 2.23
CA GLY A 576 -18.90 -11.17 2.05
C GLY A 576 -19.76 -11.79 0.96
N LEU A 577 -21.05 -11.40 0.86
CA LEU A 577 -21.90 -11.77 -0.26
C LEU A 577 -21.37 -11.26 -1.59
N GLY A 578 -20.86 -10.03 -1.60
CA GLY A 578 -20.26 -9.42 -2.79
C GLY A 578 -19.02 -10.17 -3.25
N VAL A 579 -18.12 -10.54 -2.35
CA VAL A 579 -16.92 -11.34 -2.66
C VAL A 579 -17.31 -12.70 -3.24
N ALA A 580 -18.27 -13.42 -2.61
CA ALA A 580 -18.77 -14.69 -3.11
C ALA A 580 -19.39 -14.55 -4.50
N PHE A 581 -20.23 -13.54 -4.72
CA PHE A 581 -20.85 -13.25 -6.00
C PHE A 581 -19.81 -12.97 -7.10
N MET A 582 -18.82 -12.12 -6.83
CA MET A 582 -17.77 -11.81 -7.79
C MET A 582 -16.90 -13.01 -8.13
N ALA A 583 -16.58 -13.86 -7.15
CA ALA A 583 -15.84 -15.10 -7.39
C ALA A 583 -16.66 -16.08 -8.28
N CYS A 584 -17.97 -16.22 -8.03
CA CYS A 584 -18.86 -16.99 -8.88
C CYS A 584 -18.92 -16.43 -10.31
N LEU A 585 -19.10 -15.12 -10.45
CA LEU A 585 -19.17 -14.45 -11.76
C LEU A 585 -17.87 -14.63 -12.56
N LEU A 586 -16.72 -14.43 -11.90
CA LEU A 586 -15.42 -14.63 -12.51
C LEU A 586 -15.19 -16.09 -12.91
N SER A 587 -15.57 -17.04 -12.06
CA SER A 587 -15.49 -18.47 -12.37
C SER A 587 -16.34 -18.82 -13.61
N VAL A 588 -17.59 -18.36 -13.67
CA VAL A 588 -18.47 -18.55 -14.85
C VAL A 588 -17.87 -17.92 -16.10
N PHE A 589 -17.30 -16.74 -16.00
CA PHE A 589 -16.63 -16.08 -17.12
C PHE A 589 -15.42 -16.89 -17.62
N LEU A 590 -14.61 -17.44 -16.73
CA LEU A 590 -13.43 -18.25 -17.07
C LEU A 590 -13.85 -19.58 -17.73
N PHE A 591 -14.86 -20.30 -17.20
CA PHE A 591 -15.37 -21.51 -17.81
C PHE A 591 -16.05 -21.23 -19.16
N GLY A 592 -16.83 -20.15 -19.26
CA GLY A 592 -17.43 -19.71 -20.51
C GLY A 592 -16.40 -19.37 -21.58
N SER A 593 -15.28 -18.76 -21.18
CA SER A 593 -14.15 -18.47 -22.06
C SER A 593 -13.43 -19.76 -22.50
N ALA A 594 -13.21 -20.71 -21.59
CA ALA A 594 -12.65 -22.02 -21.88
C ALA A 594 -13.54 -22.80 -22.89
N ALA A 595 -14.84 -22.77 -22.72
CA ALA A 595 -15.80 -23.45 -23.62
C ALA A 595 -15.85 -22.84 -25.02
N LYS A 596 -15.67 -21.51 -25.16
CA LYS A 596 -15.59 -20.86 -26.50
C LYS A 596 -14.37 -21.33 -27.29
N HIS A 597 -13.24 -21.54 -26.65
CA HIS A 597 -12.03 -22.10 -27.27
C HIS A 597 -12.19 -23.58 -27.70
N THR A 598 -13.27 -24.25 -27.32
CA THR A 598 -13.63 -25.61 -27.80
C THR A 598 -14.33 -25.60 -29.16
N ARG A 599 -15.06 -24.52 -29.47
CA ARG A 599 -15.87 -24.43 -30.70
C ARG A 599 -15.10 -23.88 -31.90
N GLU A 600 -13.92 -23.35 -31.69
CA GLU A 600 -13.03 -22.79 -32.72
C GLU A 600 -11.97 -23.80 -33.22
N VAL A 601 -12.01 -25.06 -32.74
CA VAL A 601 -11.24 -26.22 -33.20
C VAL A 601 -12.14 -27.15 -33.98
#